data_89e7ed2b8e63777fdaf9381e1f091192
#
_entry.id   89e7ed2b8e63777fdaf9381e1f091192
#
_cell.length_a   1.000
_cell.length_b   1.000
_cell.length_c   1.000
_cell.angle_alpha   90.00
_cell.angle_beta   90.00
_cell.angle_gamma   90.00
#
_symmetry.space_group_name_H-M   'P 1'
#
loop_
_entity.id
_entity.type
_entity.pdbx_description
1 polymer ?
#
loop_
_entity_poly.entity_id
_entity_poly.type
_entity_poly.pdbx_seq_one_letter_code
_entity_poly.pdbx_strand_id
1 'polypeptide(L)'
;KEWNKVCDTQLITGVTVVRTEYAKENPDIVANFLRDYEKSIKAAQTDIAGTAALCEETGVVAKKAIAQKALPQCNIVYRVGDEMKADVNAYLKVLYDASPAAVGGKLPDTNFYYTKATPGQVFWKSVQRSFQ
;
A
#
# COMPACT_ATOMS: atom_id res chain seq x y z
N LYS A 1 -2.91 5.39 -16.81
CA LYS A 1 -2.47 6.10 -18.06
C LYS A 1 -3.13 7.47 -18.18
N GLU A 2 -4.47 7.59 -18.01
CA GLU A 2 -5.15 8.90 -18.13
C GLU A 2 -4.79 9.84 -16.98
N TRP A 3 -4.70 9.33 -15.74
CA TRP A 3 -4.27 10.09 -14.57
C TRP A 3 -2.92 10.79 -14.81
N ASN A 4 -1.94 10.08 -15.33
CA ASN A 4 -0.58 10.60 -15.56
C ASN A 4 -0.49 11.64 -16.71
N LYS A 5 -1.59 11.88 -17.43
CA LYS A 5 -1.68 12.98 -18.41
C LYS A 5 -2.03 14.32 -17.75
N VAL A 6 -2.63 14.28 -16.56
CA VAL A 6 -3.17 15.46 -15.88
C VAL A 6 -2.60 15.67 -14.47
N CYS A 7 -1.94 14.66 -13.91
CA CYS A 7 -1.38 14.71 -12.56
C CYS A 7 0.01 14.04 -12.52
N ASP A 8 0.97 14.70 -11.86
CA ASP A 8 2.31 14.17 -11.62
C ASP A 8 2.42 13.30 -10.36
N THR A 9 1.28 12.80 -9.87
CA THR A 9 1.19 11.95 -8.68
C THR A 9 0.75 10.54 -9.03
N GLN A 10 0.90 9.61 -8.06
CA GLN A 10 0.36 8.26 -8.22
C GLN A 10 -1.17 8.27 -8.09
N LEU A 11 -1.86 7.49 -8.93
CA LEU A 11 -3.27 7.19 -8.73
C LEU A 11 -3.38 6.11 -7.65
N ILE A 12 -4.00 6.44 -6.51
CA ILE A 12 -4.17 5.52 -5.39
C ILE A 12 -5.64 5.16 -5.26
N THR A 13 -5.98 3.94 -5.63
CA THR A 13 -7.38 3.46 -5.63
C THR A 13 -7.74 2.67 -4.37
N GLY A 14 -6.75 2.24 -3.59
CA GLY A 14 -6.97 1.50 -2.35
C GLY A 14 -5.76 1.57 -1.43
N VAL A 15 -6.04 1.57 -0.12
CA VAL A 15 -5.04 1.56 0.94
C VAL A 15 -5.47 0.61 2.05
N THR A 16 -4.50 0.06 2.78
CA THR A 16 -4.75 -0.65 4.03
C THR A 16 -4.73 0.34 5.17
N VAL A 17 -5.73 0.26 6.05
CA VAL A 17 -5.86 1.12 7.24
C VAL A 17 -5.84 0.30 8.52
N VAL A 18 -5.36 0.91 9.61
CA VAL A 18 -5.41 0.35 10.96
C VAL A 18 -5.92 1.40 11.93
N ARG A 19 -6.73 1.00 12.92
CA ARG A 19 -7.17 1.92 13.96
C ARG A 19 -5.97 2.36 14.81
N THR A 20 -5.89 3.65 15.10
CA THR A 20 -4.75 4.25 15.81
C THR A 20 -4.51 3.60 17.18
N GLU A 21 -5.56 3.37 17.96
CA GLU A 21 -5.48 2.72 19.27
C GLU A 21 -4.95 1.30 19.15
N TYR A 22 -5.50 0.52 18.21
CA TYR A 22 -5.04 -0.84 17.97
C TYR A 22 -3.55 -0.91 17.59
N ALA A 23 -3.09 0.01 16.73
CA ALA A 23 -1.70 0.07 16.32
C ALA A 23 -0.75 0.46 17.47
N LYS A 24 -1.22 1.26 18.44
CA LYS A 24 -0.45 1.62 19.64
C LYS A 24 -0.36 0.46 20.63
N GLU A 25 -1.46 -0.25 20.81
CA GLU A 25 -1.57 -1.36 21.78
C GLU A 25 -0.92 -2.65 21.26
N ASN A 26 -0.87 -2.84 19.92
CA ASN A 26 -0.44 -4.07 19.29
C ASN A 26 0.65 -3.83 18.22
N PRO A 27 1.77 -3.15 18.53
CA PRO A 27 2.78 -2.77 17.54
C PRO A 27 3.42 -3.99 16.86
N ASP A 28 3.64 -5.09 17.58
CA ASP A 28 4.24 -6.30 17.05
C ASP A 28 3.30 -7.05 16.10
N ILE A 29 2.00 -7.02 16.37
CA ILE A 29 0.99 -7.61 15.48
C ILE A 29 0.96 -6.83 14.16
N VAL A 30 0.96 -5.50 14.21
CA VAL A 30 1.00 -4.66 13.01
C VAL A 30 2.29 -4.87 12.22
N ALA A 31 3.44 -4.97 12.90
CA ALA A 31 4.72 -5.25 12.24
C ALA A 31 4.73 -6.63 11.55
N ASN A 32 4.19 -7.66 12.20
CA ASN A 32 4.05 -9.00 11.61
C ASN A 32 3.10 -9.00 10.41
N PHE A 33 1.95 -8.32 10.53
CA PHE A 33 1.02 -8.14 9.41
C PHE A 33 1.71 -7.50 8.21
N LEU A 34 2.42 -6.39 8.41
CA LEU A 34 3.10 -5.68 7.32
C LEU A 34 4.14 -6.56 6.62
N ARG A 35 4.89 -7.35 7.38
CA ARG A 35 5.87 -8.31 6.82
C ARG A 35 5.19 -9.38 5.96
N ASP A 36 4.09 -9.94 6.41
CA ASP A 36 3.38 -10.99 5.68
C ASP A 36 2.60 -10.39 4.49
N TYR A 37 2.11 -9.17 4.63
CA TYR A 37 1.49 -8.40 3.56
C TYR A 37 2.49 -8.10 2.42
N GLU A 38 3.72 -7.70 2.76
CA GLU A 38 4.81 -7.53 1.78
C GLU A 38 5.08 -8.81 1.00
N LYS A 39 5.20 -9.95 1.70
CA LYS A 39 5.40 -11.26 1.05
C LYS A 39 4.25 -11.63 0.13
N SER A 40 3.01 -11.39 0.58
CA SER A 40 1.80 -11.67 -0.21
C SER A 40 1.76 -10.85 -1.49
N ILE A 41 2.07 -9.54 -1.41
CA ILE A 41 2.13 -8.67 -2.57
C ILE A 41 3.24 -9.10 -3.54
N LYS A 42 4.42 -9.46 -3.02
CA LYS A 42 5.50 -9.98 -3.84
C LYS A 42 5.11 -11.27 -4.55
N ALA A 43 4.43 -12.20 -3.88
CA ALA A 43 3.90 -13.41 -4.50
C ALA A 43 2.89 -13.08 -5.60
N ALA A 44 1.98 -12.15 -5.37
CA ALA A 44 1.01 -11.69 -6.37
C ALA A 44 1.65 -11.07 -7.62
N GLN A 45 2.86 -10.49 -7.50
CA GLN A 45 3.61 -9.93 -8.62
C GLN A 45 4.44 -10.98 -9.37
N THR A 46 4.97 -11.98 -8.68
CA THR A 46 5.93 -12.95 -9.24
C THR A 46 5.31 -14.30 -9.62
N ASP A 47 4.21 -14.68 -8.94
CA ASP A 47 3.46 -15.92 -9.22
C ASP A 47 1.99 -15.61 -9.52
N ILE A 48 1.75 -15.07 -10.71
CA ILE A 48 0.40 -14.74 -11.19
C ILE A 48 -0.51 -15.97 -11.22
N ALA A 49 0.01 -17.14 -11.63
CA ALA A 49 -0.78 -18.36 -11.78
C ALA A 49 -1.23 -18.93 -10.43
N GLY A 50 -0.32 -18.98 -9.45
CA GLY A 50 -0.63 -19.41 -8.08
C GLY A 50 -1.55 -18.44 -7.38
N THR A 51 -1.28 -17.14 -7.48
CA THR A 51 -2.15 -16.10 -6.91
C THR A 51 -3.56 -16.15 -7.50
N ALA A 52 -3.69 -16.34 -8.81
CA ALA A 52 -5.00 -16.46 -9.46
C ALA A 52 -5.78 -17.70 -9.00
N ALA A 53 -5.08 -18.82 -8.73
CA ALA A 53 -5.71 -20.01 -8.16
C ALA A 53 -6.23 -19.75 -6.74
N LEU A 54 -5.44 -19.09 -5.89
CA LEU A 54 -5.85 -18.68 -4.55
C LEU A 54 -7.04 -17.72 -4.56
N CYS A 55 -7.07 -16.77 -5.51
CA CYS A 55 -8.20 -15.85 -5.66
C CYS A 55 -9.53 -16.58 -5.96
N GLU A 56 -9.49 -17.65 -6.74
CA GLU A 56 -10.65 -18.50 -7.01
C GLU A 56 -11.02 -19.34 -5.77
N GLU A 57 -10.05 -19.99 -5.16
CA GLU A 57 -10.23 -20.83 -3.97
C GLU A 57 -10.83 -20.05 -2.80
N THR A 58 -10.35 -18.84 -2.57
CA THR A 58 -10.83 -17.96 -1.49
C THR A 58 -12.08 -17.14 -1.84
N GLY A 59 -12.59 -17.27 -3.06
CA GLY A 59 -13.81 -16.58 -3.51
C GLY A 59 -13.62 -15.08 -3.80
N VAL A 60 -12.39 -14.58 -3.85
CA VAL A 60 -12.10 -13.18 -4.21
C VAL A 60 -12.50 -12.89 -5.66
N VAL A 61 -12.29 -13.88 -6.54
CA VAL A 61 -12.69 -13.82 -7.95
C VAL A 61 -13.34 -15.15 -8.34
N ALA A 62 -14.43 -15.09 -9.08
CA ALA A 62 -15.22 -16.28 -9.43
C ALA A 62 -14.48 -17.34 -10.26
N LYS A 63 -13.45 -16.96 -11.03
CA LYS A 63 -12.69 -17.86 -11.89
C LYS A 63 -11.22 -17.47 -11.95
N LYS A 64 -10.32 -18.46 -11.77
CA LYS A 64 -8.87 -18.31 -11.94
C LYS A 64 -8.46 -17.57 -13.21
N ALA A 65 -9.09 -17.89 -14.35
CA ALA A 65 -8.76 -17.28 -15.63
C ALA A 65 -9.03 -15.76 -15.67
N ILE A 66 -10.02 -15.28 -14.93
CA ILE A 66 -10.31 -13.85 -14.78
C ILE A 66 -9.22 -13.19 -13.94
N ALA A 67 -8.90 -13.77 -12.77
CA ALA A 67 -7.83 -13.27 -11.90
C ALA A 67 -6.48 -13.22 -12.64
N GLN A 68 -6.14 -14.27 -13.38
CA GLN A 68 -4.88 -14.36 -14.12
C GLN A 68 -4.70 -13.26 -15.17
N LYS A 69 -5.79 -12.84 -15.81
CA LYS A 69 -5.77 -11.70 -16.75
C LYS A 69 -5.76 -10.34 -16.05
N ALA A 70 -6.44 -10.22 -14.91
CA ALA A 70 -6.61 -8.96 -14.19
C ALA A 70 -5.37 -8.58 -13.35
N LEU A 71 -4.75 -9.53 -12.65
CA LEU A 71 -3.64 -9.29 -11.72
C LEU A 71 -2.52 -8.41 -12.31
N PRO A 72 -2.02 -8.64 -13.55
CA PRO A 72 -0.98 -7.77 -14.13
C PRO A 72 -1.43 -6.32 -14.36
N GLN A 73 -2.74 -6.06 -14.37
CA GLN A 73 -3.32 -4.73 -14.61
C GLN A 73 -3.71 -4.01 -13.31
N CYS A 74 -3.69 -4.71 -12.17
CA CYS A 74 -4.17 -4.16 -10.91
C CYS A 74 -3.17 -3.20 -10.24
N ASN A 75 -1.90 -3.14 -10.69
CA ASN A 75 -0.85 -2.30 -10.10
C ASN A 75 -0.72 -2.49 -8.58
N ILE A 76 -0.80 -3.74 -8.12
CA ILE A 76 -0.66 -4.08 -6.70
C ILE A 76 0.78 -3.82 -6.29
N VAL A 77 0.98 -2.92 -5.31
CA VAL A 77 2.30 -2.53 -4.83
C VAL A 77 2.33 -2.50 -3.30
N TYR A 78 3.49 -2.77 -2.72
CA TYR A 78 3.76 -2.59 -1.30
C TYR A 78 4.49 -1.27 -1.08
N ARG A 79 3.83 -0.32 -0.41
CA ARG A 79 4.39 0.97 -0.03
C ARG A 79 4.09 1.27 1.41
N VAL A 80 5.11 1.67 2.16
CA VAL A 80 5.04 1.96 3.59
C VAL A 80 5.95 3.13 3.95
N GLY A 81 5.86 3.60 5.20
CA GLY A 81 6.75 4.63 5.73
C GLY A 81 6.59 5.98 5.02
N ASP A 82 7.71 6.69 4.85
CA ASP A 82 7.72 8.04 4.29
C ASP A 82 7.35 8.08 2.80
N GLU A 83 7.65 7.03 2.04
CA GLU A 83 7.26 6.91 0.64
C GLU A 83 5.74 6.82 0.51
N MET A 84 5.10 5.93 1.26
CA MET A 84 3.64 5.83 1.32
C MET A 84 3.00 7.16 1.74
N LYS A 85 3.53 7.81 2.78
CA LYS A 85 3.05 9.10 3.26
C LYS A 85 3.12 10.17 2.16
N ALA A 86 4.24 10.27 1.45
CA ALA A 86 4.41 11.24 0.38
C ALA A 86 3.40 11.01 -0.76
N ASP A 87 3.28 9.77 -1.23
CA ASP A 87 2.36 9.40 -2.31
C ASP A 87 0.89 9.67 -1.94
N VAL A 88 0.46 9.22 -0.74
CA VAL A 88 -0.92 9.40 -0.28
C VAL A 88 -1.23 10.88 -0.06
N ASN A 89 -0.31 11.64 0.53
CA ASN A 89 -0.52 13.07 0.75
C ASN A 89 -0.64 13.84 -0.58
N ALA A 90 0.20 13.53 -1.55
CA ALA A 90 0.13 14.14 -2.88
C ALA A 90 -1.19 13.81 -3.59
N TYR A 91 -1.64 12.55 -3.52
CA TYR A 91 -2.93 12.14 -4.08
C TYR A 91 -4.11 12.84 -3.39
N LEU A 92 -4.14 12.87 -2.04
CA LEU A 92 -5.18 13.56 -1.28
C LEU A 92 -5.22 15.06 -1.57
N LYS A 93 -4.06 15.67 -1.83
CA LYS A 93 -4.00 17.09 -2.22
C LYS A 93 -4.72 17.34 -3.56
N VAL A 94 -4.53 16.50 -4.55
CA VAL A 94 -5.24 16.60 -5.84
C VAL A 94 -6.75 16.51 -5.62
N LEU A 95 -7.21 15.58 -4.78
CA LEU A 95 -8.64 15.45 -4.45
C LEU A 95 -9.16 16.67 -3.69
N TYR A 96 -8.37 17.17 -2.74
CA TYR A 96 -8.73 18.38 -1.96
C TYR A 96 -8.86 19.62 -2.86
N ASP A 97 -7.91 19.83 -3.76
CA ASP A 97 -7.92 20.97 -4.68
C ASP A 97 -9.12 20.92 -5.64
N ALA A 98 -9.52 19.71 -6.05
CA ALA A 98 -10.72 19.50 -6.86
C ALA A 98 -12.03 19.70 -6.07
N SER A 99 -12.08 19.17 -4.84
CA SER A 99 -13.22 19.28 -3.92
C SER A 99 -12.79 18.99 -2.49
N PRO A 100 -12.69 19.99 -1.59
CA PRO A 100 -12.35 19.76 -0.19
C PRO A 100 -13.24 18.72 0.51
N ALA A 101 -14.51 18.66 0.14
CA ALA A 101 -15.47 17.69 0.70
C ALA A 101 -15.08 16.22 0.41
N ALA A 102 -14.36 15.96 -0.69
CA ALA A 102 -13.91 14.60 -1.05
C ALA A 102 -12.92 14.00 -0.04
N VAL A 103 -12.26 14.83 0.75
CA VAL A 103 -11.30 14.42 1.78
C VAL A 103 -11.73 14.84 3.19
N GLY A 104 -13.02 15.08 3.41
CA GLY A 104 -13.57 15.47 4.72
C GLY A 104 -13.32 16.93 5.11
N GLY A 105 -13.09 17.81 4.15
CA GLY A 105 -12.96 19.26 4.33
C GLY A 105 -11.56 19.75 4.70
N LYS A 106 -10.61 18.86 5.01
CA LYS A 106 -9.22 19.20 5.33
C LYS A 106 -8.27 18.06 4.98
N LEU A 107 -7.02 18.39 4.67
CA LEU A 107 -5.97 17.39 4.51
C LEU A 107 -5.58 16.79 5.88
N PRO A 108 -5.22 15.49 5.93
CA PRO A 108 -4.83 14.85 7.18
C PRO A 108 -3.49 15.40 7.69
N ASP A 109 -3.31 15.36 9.01
CA ASP A 109 -2.05 15.68 9.67
C ASP A 109 -1.06 14.49 9.63
N THR A 110 0.13 14.71 10.19
CA THR A 110 1.19 13.69 10.21
C THR A 110 0.84 12.43 10.99
N ASN A 111 -0.11 12.48 11.94
CA ASN A 111 -0.50 11.35 12.77
C ASN A 111 -1.46 10.39 12.05
N PHE A 112 -2.01 10.82 10.92
CA PHE A 112 -2.84 9.99 10.06
C PHE A 112 -2.03 8.83 9.43
N TYR A 113 -0.73 9.01 9.21
CA TYR A 113 0.12 8.07 8.50
C TYR A 113 0.87 7.15 9.45
N TYR A 114 0.75 5.84 9.24
CA TYR A 114 1.57 4.86 9.95
C TYR A 114 2.96 4.77 9.29
N THR A 115 3.93 5.49 9.84
CA THR A 115 5.30 5.59 9.28
C THR A 115 6.34 4.83 10.09
N LYS A 116 5.93 4.02 11.10
CA LYS A 116 6.88 3.19 11.86
C LYS A 116 7.54 2.20 10.92
N ALA A 117 8.88 2.16 10.96
CA ALA A 117 9.65 1.21 10.16
C ALA A 117 9.34 -0.24 10.59
N THR A 118 9.11 -1.12 9.64
CA THR A 118 9.07 -2.56 9.88
C THR A 118 10.48 -3.06 10.25
N PRO A 119 10.62 -4.05 11.12
CA PRO A 119 11.93 -4.53 11.60
C PRO A 119 12.97 -4.82 10.50
N GLY A 120 12.53 -5.27 9.31
CA GLY A 120 13.41 -5.51 8.17
C GLY A 120 13.97 -4.25 7.49
N GLN A 121 13.25 -3.13 7.54
CA GLN A 121 13.69 -1.86 6.94
C GLN A 121 14.77 -1.16 7.79
N VAL A 122 14.76 -1.35 9.10
CA VAL A 122 15.78 -0.81 10.01
C VAL A 122 17.12 -1.48 9.76
N PHE A 123 17.13 -2.78 9.51
CA PHE A 123 18.36 -3.53 9.24
C PHE A 123 19.03 -3.11 7.93
N TRP A 124 18.25 -2.87 6.86
CA TRP A 124 18.80 -2.45 5.57
C TRP A 124 19.42 -1.05 5.61
N LYS A 125 18.79 -0.08 6.30
CA LYS A 125 19.37 1.26 6.49
C LYS A 125 20.66 1.25 7.33
N SER A 126 20.78 0.36 8.31
CA SER A 126 21.99 0.22 9.12
C SER A 126 23.14 -0.40 8.34
N VAL A 127 22.87 -1.34 7.44
CA VAL A 127 23.88 -1.97 6.57
C VAL A 127 24.41 -0.97 5.54
N GLN A 128 23.57 -0.14 4.94
CA GLN A 128 24.04 0.89 3.99
C GLN A 128 24.96 1.95 4.63
N ARG A 129 24.77 2.29 5.92
CA ARG A 129 25.68 3.21 6.64
C ARG A 129 27.05 2.62 6.98
N SER A 130 27.18 1.31 6.96
CA SER A 130 28.45 0.63 7.27
C SER A 130 29.37 0.49 6.05
N PHE A 131 28.91 0.87 4.86
CA PHE A 131 29.67 0.80 3.60
C PHE A 131 29.95 2.20 2.98
N GLN A 132 29.74 3.29 3.74
CA GLN A 132 30.22 4.64 3.43
C GLN A 132 31.33 5.05 4.41
#